data_8aba17e075625700f4312bee79dbbd85
#
_entry.id   8aba17e075625700f4312bee79dbbd85
#
_cell.length_a   1.000
_cell.length_b   1.000
_cell.length_c   1.000
_cell.angle_alpha   90.00
_cell.angle_beta   90.00
_cell.angle_gamma   90.00
#
_symmetry.space_group_name_H-M   'P 1'
#
loop_
_entity.id
_entity.type
_entity.pdbx_description
1 polymer ?
#
loop_
_entity_poly.entity_id
_entity_poly.type
_entity_poly.pdbx_seq_one_letter_code
_entity_poly.pdbx_strand_id
1 'polypeptide(L)'
;MDKARILVVDDELAMLENCERLLTRGGYACTTLVQPTRFREVMAAVQPDVVILDLRMPDVDGMTILTVALADDSAMPVIMMTAYATVASAVQAIREGAFDYITKPFTAEQFLIAVDRAVRHRELTVENRALREQVTCDAGFEMMIGSSPAFLQLQNRLRKVAPTNSNVLLCGESGTGKELVARSIHAHSPRNERQFVPVDCAAMPEGLLESELFGHERGAFTGAVGLQRGLLEDAKGGTVFLDEITQMSVGLQSKLLRALEGRQIRRLGGSTLIDVDIRLVAATNIDLDAAVAAGTFREDLYYRLNVVRLDLPPLREREGDITLLAQRFFAQFSATLDTAPPMVSPDVWQALEDYQWPGNVRELRNVIERLVVLDEEGRVTLADLPDAIRSPGTSLANVGTAPATLTYEGARGEAQQAFKVAYLKHLLEANEGNISQAARVAGVSRRTLHRWLAELRPTGEGGSS
;
A
#
# COMPACT_ATOMS: atom_id res chain seq x y z
N MET A 1 -27.89 16.73 -7.86
CA MET A 1 -26.71 17.28 -7.17
C MET A 1 -27.25 18.21 -6.10
N ASP A 2 -26.93 17.97 -4.85
CA ASP A 2 -27.27 18.88 -3.77
C ASP A 2 -26.54 20.21 -4.00
N LYS A 3 -27.25 21.32 -3.79
CA LYS A 3 -26.67 22.65 -3.98
C LYS A 3 -25.68 22.93 -2.85
N ALA A 4 -24.47 23.42 -3.17
CA ALA A 4 -23.50 23.83 -2.16
C ALA A 4 -24.13 24.87 -1.21
N ARG A 5 -23.93 24.66 0.09
CA ARG A 5 -24.48 25.47 1.19
C ARG A 5 -23.49 26.54 1.59
N ILE A 6 -23.91 27.78 1.53
CA ILE A 6 -23.06 28.94 1.83
C ILE A 6 -23.61 29.70 3.02
N LEU A 7 -22.80 29.93 4.03
CA LEU A 7 -23.13 30.77 5.18
C LEU A 7 -22.54 32.17 4.98
N VAL A 8 -23.38 33.20 5.00
CA VAL A 8 -22.94 34.60 4.91
C VAL A 8 -23.16 35.27 6.26
N VAL A 9 -22.11 35.90 6.80
CA VAL A 9 -22.12 36.58 8.09
C VAL A 9 -21.74 38.05 7.87
N ASP A 10 -22.67 38.93 8.15
CA ASP A 10 -22.52 40.39 7.99
C ASP A 10 -23.51 41.08 8.93
N ASP A 11 -23.14 42.17 9.57
CA ASP A 11 -24.04 42.92 10.46
C ASP A 11 -25.05 43.84 9.67
N GLU A 12 -24.78 44.03 8.38
CA GLU A 12 -25.60 44.86 7.51
C GLU A 12 -26.64 44.03 6.74
N LEU A 13 -27.93 44.12 7.13
CA LEU A 13 -29.05 43.42 6.48
C LEU A 13 -29.11 43.60 4.96
N ALA A 14 -28.88 44.81 4.46
CA ALA A 14 -28.89 45.10 3.04
C ALA A 14 -27.79 44.32 2.26
N MET A 15 -26.64 44.10 2.91
CA MET A 15 -25.55 43.28 2.36
C MET A 15 -25.94 41.80 2.32
N LEU A 16 -26.51 41.27 3.39
CA LEU A 16 -27.01 39.91 3.47
C LEU A 16 -28.05 39.60 2.40
N GLU A 17 -29.05 40.49 2.23
CA GLU A 17 -30.08 40.36 1.17
C GLU A 17 -29.47 40.38 -0.24
N ASN A 18 -28.46 41.23 -0.45
CA ASN A 18 -27.76 41.28 -1.74
C ASN A 18 -26.99 39.98 -2.01
N CYS A 19 -26.21 39.49 -1.02
CA CYS A 19 -25.48 38.23 -1.14
C CYS A 19 -26.42 37.04 -1.36
N GLU A 20 -27.52 36.93 -0.58
CA GLU A 20 -28.53 35.88 -0.75
C GLU A 20 -29.13 35.86 -2.16
N ARG A 21 -29.47 37.02 -2.69
CA ARG A 21 -30.00 37.13 -4.05
C ARG A 21 -29.00 36.72 -5.11
N LEU A 22 -27.72 37.08 -4.96
CA LEU A 22 -26.63 36.68 -5.88
C LEU A 22 -26.37 35.19 -5.81
N LEU A 23 -26.26 34.63 -4.63
CA LEU A 23 -26.03 33.18 -4.41
C LEU A 23 -27.18 32.31 -4.94
N THR A 24 -28.43 32.72 -4.66
CA THR A 24 -29.62 32.04 -5.19
C THR A 24 -29.66 32.04 -6.70
N ARG A 25 -29.31 33.17 -7.36
CA ARG A 25 -29.17 33.25 -8.81
C ARG A 25 -28.04 32.41 -9.36
N GLY A 26 -26.93 32.27 -8.61
CA GLY A 26 -25.81 31.38 -8.92
C GLY A 26 -26.11 29.89 -8.70
N GLY A 27 -27.29 29.54 -8.15
CA GLY A 27 -27.69 28.16 -7.94
C GLY A 27 -27.26 27.57 -6.58
N TYR A 28 -26.73 28.39 -5.68
CA TYR A 28 -26.28 27.98 -4.35
C TYR A 28 -27.40 28.06 -3.31
N ALA A 29 -27.28 27.25 -2.23
CA ALA A 29 -28.14 27.39 -1.05
C ALA A 29 -27.48 28.38 -0.08
N CYS A 30 -28.19 29.47 0.29
CA CYS A 30 -27.67 30.52 1.14
C CYS A 30 -28.35 30.51 2.50
N THR A 31 -27.55 30.65 3.55
CA THR A 31 -28.01 30.98 4.91
C THR A 31 -27.33 32.26 5.33
N THR A 32 -28.10 33.22 5.88
CA THR A 32 -27.58 34.51 6.33
C THR A 32 -27.58 34.61 7.85
N LEU A 33 -26.57 35.27 8.40
CA LEU A 33 -26.41 35.44 9.85
C LEU A 33 -26.08 36.93 10.15
N VAL A 34 -27.01 37.63 10.80
CA VAL A 34 -26.85 39.05 11.21
C VAL A 34 -26.08 39.17 12.52
N GLN A 35 -26.20 38.19 13.42
CA GLN A 35 -25.61 38.20 14.75
C GLN A 35 -24.38 37.32 14.82
N PRO A 36 -23.16 37.85 14.73
CA PRO A 36 -21.93 37.06 14.69
C PRO A 36 -21.71 36.18 15.93
N THR A 37 -22.26 36.58 17.09
CA THR A 37 -22.18 35.82 18.35
C THR A 37 -22.79 34.43 18.26
N ARG A 38 -23.74 34.17 17.33
CA ARG A 38 -24.40 32.90 17.11
C ARG A 38 -23.70 32.02 16.08
N PHE A 39 -22.53 32.42 15.61
CA PHE A 39 -21.82 31.74 14.52
C PHE A 39 -21.65 30.24 14.76
N ARG A 40 -21.16 29.81 15.95
CA ARG A 40 -20.96 28.39 16.25
C ARG A 40 -22.25 27.58 16.24
N GLU A 41 -23.35 28.14 16.76
CA GLU A 41 -24.66 27.50 16.76
C GLU A 41 -25.13 27.24 15.31
N VAL A 42 -25.01 28.26 14.45
CA VAL A 42 -25.47 28.20 13.06
C VAL A 42 -24.55 27.30 12.22
N MET A 43 -23.22 27.37 12.43
CA MET A 43 -22.26 26.45 11.80
C MET A 43 -22.61 24.99 12.04
N ALA A 44 -22.89 24.62 13.29
CA ALA A 44 -23.26 23.25 13.64
C ALA A 44 -24.58 22.80 13.02
N ALA A 45 -25.57 23.71 12.93
CA ALA A 45 -26.88 23.42 12.38
C ALA A 45 -26.89 23.35 10.84
N VAL A 46 -26.19 24.25 10.16
CA VAL A 46 -26.21 24.40 8.69
C VAL A 46 -25.17 23.51 8.02
N GLN A 47 -24.01 23.29 8.66
CA GLN A 47 -22.85 22.62 8.08
C GLN A 47 -22.53 23.14 6.67
N PRO A 48 -22.14 24.43 6.54
CA PRO A 48 -21.91 25.04 5.24
C PRO A 48 -20.67 24.47 4.54
N ASP A 49 -20.66 24.55 3.20
CA ASP A 49 -19.52 24.17 2.38
C ASP A 49 -18.52 25.33 2.20
N VAL A 50 -19.03 26.58 2.29
CA VAL A 50 -18.24 27.81 2.21
C VAL A 50 -18.80 28.81 3.21
N VAL A 51 -17.92 29.59 3.85
CA VAL A 51 -18.30 30.70 4.74
C VAL A 51 -17.84 32.00 4.12
N ILE A 52 -18.71 33.03 4.12
CA ILE A 52 -18.41 34.39 3.71
C ILE A 52 -18.57 35.30 4.91
N LEU A 53 -17.52 36.03 5.30
CA LEU A 53 -17.48 36.82 6.53
C LEU A 53 -17.18 38.28 6.23
N ASP A 54 -17.93 39.19 6.83
CA ASP A 54 -17.47 40.57 6.92
C ASP A 54 -16.29 40.70 7.91
N LEU A 55 -15.30 41.50 7.55
CA LEU A 55 -14.10 41.68 8.35
C LEU A 55 -14.41 42.52 9.63
N ARG A 56 -15.31 43.51 9.51
CA ARG A 56 -15.58 44.45 10.60
C ARG A 56 -17.04 44.40 10.98
N MET A 57 -17.32 43.78 12.11
CA MET A 57 -18.65 43.74 12.73
C MET A 57 -18.61 44.30 14.15
N PRO A 58 -19.69 44.91 14.67
CA PRO A 58 -19.68 45.61 15.93
C PRO A 58 -19.29 44.76 17.15
N ASP A 59 -19.76 43.53 17.24
CA ASP A 59 -19.63 42.70 18.44
C ASP A 59 -18.47 41.72 18.40
N VAL A 60 -18.09 41.25 17.21
CA VAL A 60 -17.06 40.23 17.00
C VAL A 60 -16.29 40.53 15.71
N ASP A 61 -14.96 40.59 15.81
CA ASP A 61 -14.09 40.76 14.66
C ASP A 61 -14.16 39.53 13.74
N GLY A 62 -14.31 39.73 12.41
CA GLY A 62 -14.32 38.68 11.41
C GLY A 62 -13.09 37.76 11.46
N MET A 63 -11.91 38.29 11.88
CA MET A 63 -10.70 37.47 12.08
C MET A 63 -10.87 36.45 13.22
N THR A 64 -11.61 36.82 14.25
CA THR A 64 -11.93 35.86 15.34
C THR A 64 -12.81 34.73 14.85
N ILE A 65 -13.81 35.07 14.01
CA ILE A 65 -14.70 34.08 13.42
C ILE A 65 -13.94 33.18 12.43
N LEU A 66 -13.04 33.72 11.62
CA LEU A 66 -12.14 32.97 10.76
C LEU A 66 -11.36 31.90 11.54
N THR A 67 -10.75 32.31 12.65
CA THR A 67 -10.00 31.38 13.53
C THR A 67 -10.89 30.28 14.09
N VAL A 68 -12.12 30.59 14.47
CA VAL A 68 -13.10 29.62 14.97
C VAL A 68 -13.54 28.65 13.85
N ALA A 69 -13.84 29.17 12.66
CA ALA A 69 -14.25 28.35 11.52
C ALA A 69 -13.16 27.34 11.10
N LEU A 70 -11.90 27.79 11.05
CA LEU A 70 -10.76 26.94 10.70
C LEU A 70 -10.35 25.98 11.83
N ALA A 71 -10.65 26.29 13.08
CA ALA A 71 -10.45 25.36 14.20
C ALA A 71 -11.48 24.21 14.18
N ASP A 72 -12.72 24.48 13.76
CA ASP A 72 -13.79 23.48 13.64
C ASP A 72 -13.60 22.62 12.37
N ASP A 73 -13.22 23.22 11.24
CA ASP A 73 -12.86 22.52 10.01
C ASP A 73 -11.71 23.27 9.29
N SER A 74 -10.50 22.75 9.39
CA SER A 74 -9.29 23.34 8.77
C SER A 74 -9.33 23.39 7.24
N ALA A 75 -10.24 22.65 6.61
CA ALA A 75 -10.44 22.61 5.17
C ALA A 75 -11.61 23.49 4.71
N MET A 76 -12.22 24.25 5.61
CA MET A 76 -13.33 25.17 5.31
C MET A 76 -12.84 26.39 4.51
N PRO A 77 -13.31 26.60 3.27
CA PRO A 77 -12.98 27.81 2.56
C PRO A 77 -13.75 28.99 3.14
N VAL A 78 -13.00 29.98 3.63
CA VAL A 78 -13.56 31.22 4.18
C VAL A 78 -13.19 32.38 3.27
N ILE A 79 -14.19 33.11 2.76
CA ILE A 79 -14.02 34.32 1.96
C ILE A 79 -14.28 35.54 2.86
N MET A 80 -13.30 36.43 2.96
CA MET A 80 -13.44 37.66 3.76
C MET A 80 -14.00 38.81 2.90
N MET A 81 -15.01 39.56 3.38
CA MET A 81 -15.50 40.78 2.77
C MET A 81 -14.96 42.00 3.55
N THR A 82 -14.60 43.06 2.88
CA THR A 82 -14.13 44.29 3.52
C THR A 82 -14.44 45.57 2.74
N ALA A 83 -14.86 46.59 3.44
CA ALA A 83 -15.02 47.93 2.85
C ALA A 83 -13.69 48.73 2.77
N TYR A 84 -12.67 48.33 3.53
CA TYR A 84 -11.36 48.97 3.58
C TYR A 84 -10.27 47.99 3.22
N ALA A 85 -10.08 47.75 1.95
CA ALA A 85 -8.98 46.91 1.46
C ALA A 85 -7.66 47.70 1.57
N THR A 86 -6.99 47.62 2.71
CA THR A 86 -5.56 47.88 2.69
C THR A 86 -4.86 46.60 2.28
N VAL A 87 -3.77 46.70 1.50
CA VAL A 87 -2.96 45.52 1.13
C VAL A 87 -2.54 44.73 2.37
N ALA A 88 -2.35 45.44 3.50
CA ALA A 88 -1.96 44.82 4.77
C ALA A 88 -3.06 43.93 5.37
N SER A 89 -4.34 44.37 5.39
CA SER A 89 -5.45 43.55 5.95
C SER A 89 -5.80 42.35 5.10
N ALA A 90 -5.73 42.45 3.79
CA ALA A 90 -5.94 41.33 2.87
C ALA A 90 -4.82 40.27 3.02
N VAL A 91 -3.56 40.72 3.07
CA VAL A 91 -2.41 39.83 3.29
C VAL A 91 -2.48 39.11 4.65
N GLN A 92 -2.95 39.84 5.69
CA GLN A 92 -3.11 39.25 7.01
C GLN A 92 -4.20 38.17 7.00
N ALA A 93 -5.36 38.42 6.44
CA ALA A 93 -6.45 37.43 6.33
C ALA A 93 -5.99 36.12 5.61
N ILE A 94 -5.28 36.27 4.51
CA ILE A 94 -4.73 35.10 3.77
C ILE A 94 -3.67 34.36 4.60
N ARG A 95 -2.80 35.07 5.35
CA ARG A 95 -1.81 34.44 6.24
C ARG A 95 -2.45 33.68 7.39
N GLU A 96 -3.61 34.11 7.86
CA GLU A 96 -4.37 33.46 8.93
C GLU A 96 -5.31 32.37 8.40
N GLY A 97 -5.27 32.08 7.08
CA GLY A 97 -5.92 30.94 6.47
C GLY A 97 -7.22 31.22 5.72
N ALA A 98 -7.57 32.50 5.51
CA ALA A 98 -8.68 32.81 4.60
C ALA A 98 -8.38 32.31 3.18
N PHE A 99 -9.39 31.75 2.51
CA PHE A 99 -9.28 31.25 1.14
C PHE A 99 -9.14 32.38 0.11
N ASP A 100 -9.95 33.44 0.28
CA ASP A 100 -9.94 34.61 -0.61
C ASP A 100 -10.49 35.82 0.13
N TYR A 101 -10.40 37.01 -0.50
CA TYR A 101 -11.04 38.21 0.02
C TYR A 101 -11.75 38.99 -1.10
N ILE A 102 -12.81 39.70 -0.75
CA ILE A 102 -13.60 40.51 -1.66
C ILE A 102 -13.72 41.95 -1.10
N THR A 103 -13.44 42.94 -1.93
CA THR A 103 -13.59 44.35 -1.54
C THR A 103 -14.99 44.87 -1.79
N LYS A 104 -15.61 45.50 -0.81
CA LYS A 104 -16.89 46.22 -1.00
C LYS A 104 -16.60 47.66 -1.55
N PRO A 105 -17.34 48.15 -2.55
CA PRO A 105 -18.40 47.46 -3.31
C PRO A 105 -17.85 46.50 -4.36
N PHE A 106 -18.51 45.36 -4.57
CA PHE A 106 -18.16 44.34 -5.56
C PHE A 106 -19.24 44.17 -6.62
N THR A 107 -18.84 43.65 -7.78
CA THR A 107 -19.78 43.27 -8.84
C THR A 107 -20.31 41.85 -8.60
N ALA A 108 -21.50 41.55 -9.15
CA ALA A 108 -22.04 40.19 -9.07
C ALA A 108 -21.10 39.14 -9.65
N GLU A 109 -20.39 39.48 -10.73
CA GLU A 109 -19.42 38.58 -11.38
C GLU A 109 -18.24 38.29 -10.48
N GLN A 110 -17.61 39.31 -9.87
CA GLN A 110 -16.48 39.12 -8.93
C GLN A 110 -16.86 38.26 -7.73
N PHE A 111 -18.05 38.50 -7.18
CA PHE A 111 -18.56 37.73 -6.04
C PHE A 111 -18.77 36.25 -6.40
N LEU A 112 -19.46 35.96 -7.50
CA LEU A 112 -19.76 34.59 -7.94
C LEU A 112 -18.51 33.82 -8.36
N ILE A 113 -17.51 34.49 -8.98
CA ILE A 113 -16.22 33.84 -9.32
C ILE A 113 -15.49 33.41 -8.05
N ALA A 114 -15.42 34.25 -7.01
CA ALA A 114 -14.77 33.88 -5.76
C ALA A 114 -15.49 32.72 -5.06
N VAL A 115 -16.82 32.73 -5.06
CA VAL A 115 -17.64 31.66 -4.51
C VAL A 115 -17.44 30.34 -5.27
N ASP A 116 -17.49 30.37 -6.61
CA ASP A 116 -17.30 29.18 -7.45
C ASP A 116 -15.92 28.53 -7.20
N ARG A 117 -14.87 29.36 -7.08
CA ARG A 117 -13.52 28.88 -6.74
C ARG A 117 -13.48 28.21 -5.36
N ALA A 118 -14.13 28.80 -4.36
CA ALA A 118 -14.20 28.27 -3.01
C ALA A 118 -14.98 26.95 -2.98
N VAL A 119 -16.13 26.87 -3.65
CA VAL A 119 -16.94 25.64 -3.74
C VAL A 119 -16.14 24.52 -4.41
N ARG A 120 -15.52 24.79 -5.56
CA ARG A 120 -14.67 23.79 -6.25
C ARG A 120 -13.50 23.31 -5.37
N HIS A 121 -12.88 24.23 -4.65
CA HIS A 121 -11.82 23.86 -3.72
C HIS A 121 -12.33 22.94 -2.63
N ARG A 122 -13.51 23.22 -2.07
CA ARG A 122 -14.18 22.37 -1.08
C ARG A 122 -14.49 20.98 -1.62
N GLU A 123 -15.11 20.90 -2.79
CA GLU A 123 -15.45 19.65 -3.46
C GLU A 123 -14.22 18.77 -3.67
N LEU A 124 -13.14 19.33 -4.24
CA LEU A 124 -11.89 18.61 -4.45
C LEU A 124 -11.24 18.17 -3.14
N THR A 125 -11.34 18.97 -2.09
CA THR A 125 -10.77 18.63 -0.78
C THR A 125 -11.55 17.50 -0.11
N VAL A 126 -12.89 17.56 -0.16
CA VAL A 126 -13.78 16.52 0.38
C VAL A 126 -13.63 15.23 -0.42
N GLU A 127 -13.61 15.28 -1.77
CA GLU A 127 -13.38 14.12 -2.62
C GLU A 127 -12.02 13.48 -2.37
N ASN A 128 -10.96 14.29 -2.28
CA ASN A 128 -9.61 13.80 -1.96
C ASN A 128 -9.56 13.15 -0.57
N ARG A 129 -10.27 13.72 0.42
CA ARG A 129 -10.39 13.14 1.74
C ARG A 129 -11.17 11.82 1.71
N ALA A 130 -12.29 11.77 1.02
CA ALA A 130 -13.09 10.54 0.86
C ALA A 130 -12.30 9.44 0.12
N LEU A 131 -11.58 9.78 -0.96
CA LEU A 131 -10.69 8.84 -1.66
C LEU A 131 -9.55 8.35 -0.75
N ARG A 132 -8.97 9.24 0.05
CA ARG A 132 -7.96 8.87 1.05
C ARG A 132 -8.54 8.00 2.16
N GLU A 133 -9.74 8.29 2.64
CA GLU A 133 -10.45 7.49 3.65
C GLU A 133 -10.81 6.11 3.09
N GLN A 134 -11.21 5.97 1.83
CA GLN A 134 -11.40 4.69 1.17
C GLN A 134 -10.10 3.88 1.12
N VAL A 135 -8.99 4.50 0.74
CA VAL A 135 -7.66 3.86 0.76
C VAL A 135 -7.18 3.55 2.18
N THR A 136 -7.57 4.34 3.19
CA THR A 136 -7.16 4.15 4.60
C THR A 136 -8.10 3.23 5.37
N CYS A 137 -9.40 3.22 5.07
CA CYS A 137 -10.34 2.22 5.62
C CYS A 137 -9.95 0.80 5.19
N ASP A 138 -9.41 0.64 3.97
CA ASP A 138 -8.84 -0.61 3.50
C ASP A 138 -7.51 -1.00 4.19
N ALA A 139 -6.92 -0.14 5.05
CA ALA A 139 -5.61 -0.35 5.66
C ALA A 139 -5.62 -0.45 7.20
N GLY A 140 -6.79 -0.49 7.84
CA GLY A 140 -6.89 -0.63 9.30
C GLY A 140 -6.44 -2.01 9.83
N PHE A 141 -6.22 -2.13 11.15
CA PHE A 141 -5.95 -3.42 11.79
C PHE A 141 -7.08 -4.44 11.54
N GLU A 142 -8.29 -3.99 11.22
CA GLU A 142 -9.44 -4.83 10.87
C GLU A 142 -9.26 -5.59 9.55
N MET A 143 -8.43 -5.07 8.64
CA MET A 143 -8.06 -5.76 7.40
C MET A 143 -6.97 -6.81 7.61
N MET A 144 -6.28 -6.78 8.75
CA MET A 144 -5.29 -7.78 9.12
C MET A 144 -5.99 -9.00 9.73
N ILE A 145 -6.47 -9.88 8.87
CA ILE A 145 -7.23 -11.08 9.25
C ILE A 145 -6.28 -12.15 9.80
N GLY A 146 -6.60 -12.65 10.97
CA GLY A 146 -5.89 -13.76 11.59
C GLY A 146 -6.25 -13.91 13.06
N SER A 147 -6.29 -15.14 13.51
CA SER A 147 -6.60 -15.56 14.89
C SER A 147 -5.50 -16.38 15.51
N SER A 148 -4.48 -16.77 14.73
CA SER A 148 -3.36 -17.56 15.21
C SER A 148 -2.57 -16.82 16.31
N PRO A 149 -2.03 -17.53 17.33
CA PRO A 149 -1.27 -16.91 18.42
C PRO A 149 -0.10 -16.07 17.94
N ALA A 150 0.63 -16.53 16.91
CA ALA A 150 1.75 -15.81 16.33
C ALA A 150 1.30 -14.48 15.70
N PHE A 151 0.18 -14.49 14.99
CA PHE A 151 -0.37 -13.29 14.35
C PHE A 151 -0.94 -12.30 15.37
N LEU A 152 -1.61 -12.78 16.42
CA LEU A 152 -2.10 -11.93 17.52
C LEU A 152 -0.95 -11.25 18.29
N GLN A 153 0.17 -11.94 18.47
CA GLN A 153 1.37 -11.33 19.05
C GLN A 153 1.92 -10.22 18.18
N LEU A 154 1.97 -10.42 16.86
CA LEU A 154 2.35 -9.37 15.90
C LEU A 154 1.40 -8.17 15.98
N GLN A 155 0.08 -8.37 15.97
CA GLN A 155 -0.91 -7.29 16.13
C GLN A 155 -0.71 -6.50 17.43
N ASN A 156 -0.44 -7.19 18.54
CA ASN A 156 -0.18 -6.52 19.83
C ASN A 156 1.10 -5.66 19.81
N ARG A 157 2.15 -6.11 19.11
CA ARG A 157 3.36 -5.30 18.90
C ARG A 157 3.07 -4.09 17.99
N LEU A 158 2.32 -4.29 16.92
CA LEU A 158 1.91 -3.22 16.00
C LEU A 158 1.15 -2.10 16.70
N ARG A 159 0.17 -2.44 17.56
CA ARG A 159 -0.59 -1.45 18.34
C ARG A 159 0.28 -0.58 19.24
N LYS A 160 1.42 -1.12 19.73
CA LYS A 160 2.36 -0.38 20.57
C LYS A 160 3.29 0.51 19.74
N VAL A 161 3.67 0.07 18.54
CA VAL A 161 4.65 0.73 17.68
C VAL A 161 4.02 1.79 16.79
N ALA A 162 2.79 1.56 16.30
CA ALA A 162 2.11 2.47 15.38
C ALA A 162 2.04 3.92 15.89
N PRO A 163 1.69 4.21 17.16
CA PRO A 163 1.61 5.58 17.66
C PRO A 163 2.98 6.29 17.82
N THR A 164 4.09 5.60 17.62
CA THR A 164 5.44 6.18 17.77
C THR A 164 5.96 6.72 16.43
N ASN A 165 6.99 7.56 16.48
CA ASN A 165 7.75 7.99 15.30
C ASN A 165 8.98 7.11 14.99
N SER A 166 9.14 5.97 15.68
CA SER A 166 10.27 5.07 15.48
C SER A 166 10.26 4.44 14.09
N ASN A 167 11.45 4.23 13.53
CA ASN A 167 11.62 3.43 12.33
C ASN A 167 11.22 1.98 12.61
N VAL A 168 10.61 1.32 11.63
CA VAL A 168 10.15 -0.06 11.74
C VAL A 168 10.74 -0.88 10.61
N LEU A 169 11.28 -2.04 10.96
CA LEU A 169 11.78 -3.03 10.02
C LEU A 169 10.83 -4.24 10.00
N LEU A 170 10.21 -4.50 8.85
CA LEU A 170 9.32 -5.63 8.61
C LEU A 170 10.11 -6.76 7.94
N CYS A 171 10.24 -7.89 8.61
CA CYS A 171 10.89 -9.07 8.07
C CYS A 171 9.85 -10.17 7.83
N GLY A 172 9.94 -10.87 6.70
CA GLY A 172 9.05 -11.98 6.40
C GLY A 172 9.08 -12.36 4.93
N GLU A 173 8.66 -13.58 4.63
CA GLU A 173 8.62 -14.10 3.27
C GLU A 173 7.79 -13.22 2.32
N SER A 174 8.00 -13.41 1.01
CA SER A 174 7.18 -12.72 0.02
C SER A 174 5.71 -13.13 0.16
N GLY A 175 4.79 -12.17 0.00
CA GLY A 175 3.35 -12.44 0.09
C GLY A 175 2.77 -12.57 1.49
N THR A 176 3.53 -12.34 2.57
CA THR A 176 3.03 -12.39 3.97
C THR A 176 2.20 -11.16 4.36
N GLY A 177 2.16 -10.10 3.54
CA GLY A 177 1.39 -8.89 3.78
C GLY A 177 2.18 -7.73 4.40
N LYS A 178 3.51 -7.65 4.18
CA LYS A 178 4.37 -6.57 4.70
C LYS A 178 3.85 -5.17 4.38
N GLU A 179 3.37 -4.93 3.15
CA GLU A 179 2.80 -3.65 2.76
C GLU A 179 1.52 -3.32 3.53
N LEU A 180 0.62 -4.30 3.73
CA LEU A 180 -0.60 -4.12 4.52
C LEU A 180 -0.27 -3.73 5.96
N VAL A 181 0.75 -4.37 6.56
CA VAL A 181 1.26 -4.02 7.88
C VAL A 181 1.82 -2.60 7.91
N ALA A 182 2.59 -2.19 6.90
CA ALA A 182 3.15 -0.83 6.80
C ALA A 182 2.04 0.23 6.69
N ARG A 183 1.01 -0.02 5.88
CA ARG A 183 -0.18 0.83 5.77
C ARG A 183 -0.94 0.93 7.10
N SER A 184 -1.10 -0.19 7.80
CA SER A 184 -1.73 -0.23 9.12
C SER A 184 -0.93 0.56 10.17
N ILE A 185 0.41 0.48 10.15
CA ILE A 185 1.28 1.30 11.01
C ILE A 185 1.06 2.78 10.73
N HIS A 186 0.99 3.18 9.48
CA HIS A 186 0.76 4.57 9.09
C HIS A 186 -0.62 5.06 9.53
N ALA A 187 -1.68 4.29 9.25
CA ALA A 187 -3.07 4.62 9.58
C ALA A 187 -3.30 4.86 11.08
N HIS A 188 -2.54 4.16 11.95
CA HIS A 188 -2.62 4.30 13.40
C HIS A 188 -1.49 5.16 14.00
N SER A 189 -0.79 5.93 13.17
CA SER A 189 0.28 6.82 13.60
C SER A 189 -0.20 8.28 13.75
N PRO A 190 0.56 9.15 14.44
CA PRO A 190 0.29 10.59 14.47
C PRO A 190 0.39 11.25 13.07
N ARG A 191 0.85 10.52 12.06
CA ARG A 191 1.05 10.98 10.68
C ARG A 191 -0.02 10.45 9.72
N ASN A 192 -1.11 9.87 10.21
CA ASN A 192 -2.17 9.25 9.40
C ASN A 192 -2.84 10.20 8.40
N GLU A 193 -2.90 11.51 8.72
CA GLU A 193 -3.43 12.55 7.82
C GLU A 193 -2.43 12.98 6.73
N ARG A 194 -1.17 12.53 6.83
CA ARG A 194 -0.11 12.84 5.88
C ARG A 194 0.04 11.74 4.84
N GLN A 195 0.92 11.94 3.88
CA GLN A 195 1.11 10.99 2.80
C GLN A 195 1.78 9.68 3.29
N PHE A 196 1.30 8.55 2.79
CA PHE A 196 1.98 7.27 2.80
C PHE A 196 2.57 7.03 1.40
N VAL A 197 3.90 6.98 1.31
CA VAL A 197 4.62 6.85 0.03
C VAL A 197 5.28 5.47 -0.04
N PRO A 198 4.65 4.50 -0.75
CA PRO A 198 5.25 3.19 -0.97
C PRO A 198 6.27 3.27 -2.11
N VAL A 199 7.41 2.62 -1.90
CA VAL A 199 8.50 2.51 -2.89
C VAL A 199 8.95 1.06 -2.93
N ASP A 200 8.83 0.42 -4.08
CA ASP A 200 9.38 -0.91 -4.34
C ASP A 200 10.80 -0.76 -4.89
N CYS A 201 11.79 -1.13 -4.06
CA CYS A 201 13.20 -1.00 -4.41
C CYS A 201 13.66 -2.02 -5.47
N ALA A 202 12.87 -3.09 -5.70
CA ALA A 202 13.16 -4.11 -6.71
C ALA A 202 12.56 -3.78 -8.09
N ALA A 203 11.55 -2.91 -8.15
CA ALA A 203 10.79 -2.66 -9.38
C ALA A 203 11.52 -1.77 -10.39
N MET A 204 12.57 -1.04 -9.97
CA MET A 204 13.21 -0.02 -10.79
C MET A 204 14.73 -0.23 -10.89
N PRO A 205 15.34 0.10 -12.06
CA PRO A 205 16.80 0.22 -12.15
C PRO A 205 17.35 1.23 -11.15
N GLU A 206 18.57 1.01 -10.65
CA GLU A 206 19.21 1.81 -9.60
C GLU A 206 19.17 3.32 -9.86
N GLY A 207 19.57 3.76 -11.07
CA GLY A 207 19.61 5.19 -11.39
C GLY A 207 18.23 5.86 -11.41
N LEU A 208 17.17 5.09 -11.76
CA LEU A 208 15.79 5.59 -11.70
C LEU A 208 15.31 5.65 -10.26
N LEU A 209 15.55 4.61 -9.48
CA LEU A 209 15.20 4.56 -8.05
C LEU A 209 15.86 5.72 -7.28
N GLU A 210 17.12 6.01 -7.59
CA GLU A 210 17.85 7.14 -7.00
C GLU A 210 17.20 8.48 -7.36
N SER A 211 16.86 8.67 -8.63
CA SER A 211 16.20 9.88 -9.11
C SER A 211 14.81 10.06 -8.54
N GLU A 212 14.03 8.97 -8.38
CA GLU A 212 12.72 9.01 -7.76
C GLU A 212 12.80 9.34 -6.26
N LEU A 213 13.71 8.69 -5.52
CA LEU A 213 13.84 8.92 -4.07
C LEU A 213 14.33 10.33 -3.72
N PHE A 214 15.40 10.79 -4.39
CA PHE A 214 16.08 12.04 -4.01
C PHE A 214 15.72 13.24 -4.89
N GLY A 215 15.12 13.00 -6.06
CA GLY A 215 14.88 14.02 -7.08
C GLY A 215 16.13 14.39 -7.87
N HIS A 216 15.97 15.19 -8.90
CA HIS A 216 17.08 15.67 -9.72
C HIS A 216 16.91 17.12 -10.17
N GLU A 217 18.02 17.81 -10.35
CA GLU A 217 18.09 19.11 -11.01
C GLU A 217 18.20 18.92 -12.52
N ARG A 218 17.82 19.95 -13.27
CA ARG A 218 17.95 19.94 -14.73
C ARG A 218 19.40 19.69 -15.13
N GLY A 219 19.64 18.71 -16.02
CA GLY A 219 20.97 18.34 -16.51
C GLY A 219 21.76 17.40 -15.58
N ALA A 220 21.17 16.84 -14.54
CA ALA A 220 21.85 15.93 -13.62
C ALA A 220 22.33 14.64 -14.30
N PHE A 221 21.64 14.18 -15.34
CA PHE A 221 21.99 13.03 -16.19
C PHE A 221 21.40 13.18 -17.59
N THR A 222 21.80 12.31 -18.51
CA THR A 222 21.26 12.28 -19.88
C THR A 222 19.78 11.94 -19.86
N GLY A 223 18.91 12.93 -20.14
CA GLY A 223 17.45 12.81 -20.04
C GLY A 223 16.80 13.65 -18.94
N ALA A 224 17.56 14.28 -18.06
CA ALA A 224 17.06 15.22 -17.04
C ALA A 224 16.69 16.58 -17.68
N VAL A 225 15.54 16.66 -18.33
CA VAL A 225 15.08 17.86 -19.08
C VAL A 225 14.60 18.96 -18.12
N GLY A 226 14.07 18.60 -16.95
CA GLY A 226 13.51 19.51 -15.96
C GLY A 226 14.00 19.22 -14.54
N LEU A 227 13.56 20.04 -13.60
CA LEU A 227 13.66 19.75 -12.17
C LEU A 227 12.57 18.76 -11.78
N GLN A 228 12.92 17.70 -11.04
CA GLN A 228 11.98 16.76 -10.42
C GLN A 228 12.23 16.68 -8.92
N ARG A 229 11.14 16.80 -8.13
CA ARG A 229 11.21 16.60 -6.69
C ARG A 229 11.28 15.11 -6.38
N GLY A 230 11.98 14.77 -5.30
CA GLY A 230 12.10 13.38 -4.87
C GLY A 230 10.97 12.95 -3.92
N LEU A 231 10.66 11.65 -3.90
CA LEU A 231 9.64 11.07 -3.02
C LEU A 231 9.91 11.35 -1.54
N LEU A 232 11.18 11.43 -1.10
CA LEU A 232 11.54 11.80 0.27
C LEU A 232 11.21 13.25 0.58
N GLU A 233 11.29 14.16 -0.41
CA GLU A 233 10.88 15.57 -0.27
C GLU A 233 9.35 15.68 -0.21
N ASP A 234 8.65 14.97 -1.09
CA ASP A 234 7.19 15.03 -1.19
C ASP A 234 6.48 14.32 -0.02
N ALA A 235 7.13 13.33 0.59
CA ALA A 235 6.64 12.65 1.80
C ALA A 235 6.75 13.47 3.09
N LYS A 236 7.07 14.77 3.01
CA LYS A 236 7.31 15.63 4.19
C LYS A 236 6.17 15.56 5.21
N GLY A 237 6.53 15.21 6.45
CA GLY A 237 5.59 15.00 7.56
C GLY A 237 4.88 13.66 7.54
N GLY A 238 5.04 12.84 6.47
CA GLY A 238 4.38 11.56 6.24
C GLY A 238 5.22 10.33 6.61
N THR A 239 4.87 9.21 5.98
CA THR A 239 5.55 7.91 6.14
C THR A 239 6.03 7.42 4.79
N VAL A 240 7.30 7.03 4.69
CA VAL A 240 7.88 6.35 3.52
C VAL A 240 7.97 4.86 3.83
N PHE A 241 7.45 4.04 2.95
CA PHE A 241 7.58 2.59 3.00
C PHE A 241 8.51 2.11 1.91
N LEU A 242 9.64 1.49 2.29
CA LEU A 242 10.61 0.92 1.37
C LEU A 242 10.46 -0.60 1.37
N ASP A 243 9.87 -1.16 0.32
CA ASP A 243 9.78 -2.61 0.15
C ASP A 243 11.04 -3.15 -0.51
N GLU A 244 11.43 -4.37 -0.13
CA GLU A 244 12.62 -5.07 -0.59
C GLU A 244 13.91 -4.22 -0.51
N ILE A 245 14.14 -3.59 0.67
CA ILE A 245 15.24 -2.64 0.88
C ILE A 245 16.63 -3.23 0.61
N THR A 246 16.78 -4.55 0.71
CA THR A 246 18.01 -5.29 0.41
C THR A 246 18.39 -5.26 -1.07
N GLN A 247 17.48 -4.87 -1.96
CA GLN A 247 17.75 -4.70 -3.40
C GLN A 247 18.44 -3.37 -3.74
N MET A 248 18.54 -2.46 -2.77
CA MET A 248 19.29 -1.22 -2.96
C MET A 248 20.77 -1.46 -3.07
N SER A 249 21.44 -0.78 -3.99
CA SER A 249 22.90 -0.78 -4.07
C SER A 249 23.55 -0.14 -2.83
N VAL A 250 24.76 -0.54 -2.50
CA VAL A 250 25.53 0.02 -1.36
C VAL A 250 25.70 1.55 -1.47
N GLY A 251 25.76 2.08 -2.70
CA GLY A 251 25.81 3.52 -2.97
C GLY A 251 24.53 4.22 -2.51
N LEU A 252 23.38 3.68 -2.89
CA LEU A 252 22.06 4.21 -2.54
C LEU A 252 21.78 4.08 -1.04
N GLN A 253 22.18 2.95 -0.43
CA GLN A 253 22.10 2.75 1.03
C GLN A 253 22.86 3.84 1.80
N SER A 254 24.04 4.26 1.32
CA SER A 254 24.83 5.34 1.93
C SER A 254 24.12 6.71 1.86
N LYS A 255 23.42 7.00 0.76
CA LYS A 255 22.64 8.24 0.61
C LYS A 255 21.40 8.22 1.50
N LEU A 256 20.73 7.09 1.58
CA LEU A 256 19.59 6.90 2.48
C LEU A 256 19.98 7.10 3.95
N LEU A 257 21.11 6.51 4.37
CA LEU A 257 21.64 6.69 5.73
C LEU A 257 21.83 8.18 6.07
N ARG A 258 22.49 8.94 5.17
CA ARG A 258 22.70 10.38 5.35
C ARG A 258 21.37 11.14 5.47
N ALA A 259 20.35 10.76 4.68
CA ALA A 259 19.02 11.36 4.76
C ALA A 259 18.34 11.10 6.12
N LEU A 260 18.51 9.89 6.68
CA LEU A 260 17.93 9.51 7.97
C LEU A 260 18.65 10.10 9.18
N GLU A 261 19.95 10.32 9.09
CA GLU A 261 20.77 10.92 10.17
C GLU A 261 20.68 12.44 10.16
N GLY A 262 20.94 13.03 8.98
CA GLY A 262 20.97 14.47 8.80
C GLY A 262 19.59 15.13 8.68
N ARG A 263 18.54 14.35 8.46
CA ARG A 263 17.20 14.82 8.09
C ARG A 263 17.21 15.81 6.92
N GLN A 264 18.17 15.65 6.04
CA GLN A 264 18.39 16.49 4.86
C GLN A 264 18.79 15.63 3.68
N ILE A 265 18.33 16.03 2.50
CA ILE A 265 18.71 15.41 1.23
C ILE A 265 19.29 16.45 0.27
N ARG A 266 19.93 15.97 -0.79
CA ARG A 266 20.29 16.77 -1.97
C ARG A 266 19.75 16.06 -3.20
N ARG A 267 19.20 16.85 -4.12
CA ARG A 267 18.83 16.34 -5.44
C ARG A 267 20.06 15.97 -6.23
N LEU A 268 19.90 15.02 -7.13
CA LEU A 268 20.97 14.64 -8.07
C LEU A 268 21.37 15.85 -8.91
N GLY A 269 22.68 16.10 -9.01
CA GLY A 269 23.23 17.29 -9.69
C GLY A 269 23.06 18.60 -8.93
N GLY A 270 22.38 18.62 -7.78
CA GLY A 270 22.16 19.82 -6.97
C GLY A 270 23.13 19.96 -5.81
N SER A 271 23.29 21.19 -5.30
CA SER A 271 24.08 21.51 -4.10
C SER A 271 23.23 21.90 -2.90
N THR A 272 21.95 22.22 -3.08
CA THR A 272 21.04 22.70 -2.05
C THR A 272 20.63 21.56 -1.12
N LEU A 273 20.73 21.82 0.21
CA LEU A 273 20.20 20.94 1.24
C LEU A 273 18.70 21.20 1.42
N ILE A 274 17.93 20.14 1.47
CA ILE A 274 16.47 20.15 1.62
C ILE A 274 16.12 19.37 2.88
N ASP A 275 15.43 20.01 3.82
CA ASP A 275 14.99 19.37 5.06
C ASP A 275 13.90 18.34 4.79
N VAL A 276 14.06 17.14 5.39
CA VAL A 276 13.16 16.00 5.25
C VAL A 276 12.73 15.53 6.63
N ASP A 277 11.43 15.63 6.91
CA ASP A 277 10.81 15.03 8.09
C ASP A 277 9.91 13.87 7.66
N ILE A 278 10.41 12.65 7.78
CA ILE A 278 9.69 11.43 7.42
C ILE A 278 9.76 10.40 8.55
N ARG A 279 8.76 9.55 8.63
CA ARG A 279 8.83 8.27 9.33
C ARG A 279 9.16 7.19 8.31
N LEU A 280 10.12 6.32 8.62
CA LEU A 280 10.51 5.23 7.73
C LEU A 280 9.98 3.88 8.22
N VAL A 281 9.36 3.13 7.31
CA VAL A 281 9.04 1.71 7.46
C VAL A 281 9.77 0.98 6.34
N ALA A 282 10.66 0.06 6.67
CA ALA A 282 11.40 -0.74 5.69
C ALA A 282 10.94 -2.20 5.73
N ALA A 283 10.94 -2.89 4.60
CA ALA A 283 10.58 -4.29 4.50
C ALA A 283 11.60 -5.10 3.72
N THR A 284 11.77 -6.36 4.08
CA THR A 284 12.62 -7.32 3.37
C THR A 284 12.14 -8.75 3.56
N ASN A 285 12.42 -9.59 2.57
CA ASN A 285 12.25 -11.04 2.62
C ASN A 285 13.58 -11.78 2.84
N ILE A 286 14.70 -11.06 2.88
CA ILE A 286 16.05 -11.60 3.05
C ILE A 286 16.52 -11.39 4.48
N ASP A 287 17.30 -12.32 4.99
CA ASP A 287 17.98 -12.16 6.27
C ASP A 287 19.03 -11.04 6.18
N LEU A 288 18.78 -9.94 6.90
CA LEU A 288 19.66 -8.78 6.91
C LEU A 288 20.99 -9.06 7.63
N ASP A 289 21.00 -9.93 8.64
CA ASP A 289 22.24 -10.29 9.34
C ASP A 289 23.18 -11.02 8.38
N ALA A 290 22.64 -11.92 7.55
CA ALA A 290 23.39 -12.58 6.49
C ALA A 290 23.85 -11.62 5.38
N ALA A 291 22.99 -10.64 4.99
CA ALA A 291 23.33 -9.64 3.99
C ALA A 291 24.44 -8.67 4.44
N VAL A 292 24.46 -8.30 5.73
CA VAL A 292 25.54 -7.52 6.35
C VAL A 292 26.85 -8.32 6.37
N ALA A 293 26.79 -9.59 6.77
CA ALA A 293 27.96 -10.46 6.79
C ALA A 293 28.54 -10.67 5.38
N ALA A 294 27.70 -10.72 4.35
CA ALA A 294 28.11 -10.80 2.95
C ALA A 294 28.60 -9.47 2.35
N GLY A 295 28.47 -8.35 3.06
CA GLY A 295 28.85 -7.02 2.59
C GLY A 295 27.90 -6.41 1.54
N THR A 296 26.73 -7.02 1.31
CA THR A 296 25.70 -6.53 0.37
C THR A 296 24.78 -5.50 1.00
N PHE A 297 24.74 -5.46 2.34
CA PHE A 297 24.01 -4.46 3.10
C PHE A 297 24.93 -3.78 4.13
N ARG A 298 24.80 -2.47 4.29
CA ARG A 298 25.66 -1.70 5.21
C ARG A 298 25.19 -1.90 6.66
N GLU A 299 26.15 -2.16 7.52
CA GLU A 299 25.92 -2.35 8.95
C GLU A 299 25.36 -1.09 9.65
N ASP A 300 25.88 0.11 9.27
CA ASP A 300 25.43 1.37 9.83
C ASP A 300 23.95 1.68 9.48
N LEU A 301 23.54 1.42 8.23
CA LEU A 301 22.15 1.53 7.82
C LEU A 301 21.25 0.50 8.55
N TYR A 302 21.73 -0.74 8.69
CA TYR A 302 20.99 -1.78 9.41
C TYR A 302 20.63 -1.33 10.83
N TYR A 303 21.59 -0.83 11.62
CA TYR A 303 21.29 -0.34 12.97
C TYR A 303 20.36 0.87 12.98
N ARG A 304 20.40 1.73 11.95
CA ARG A 304 19.50 2.88 11.85
C ARG A 304 18.06 2.49 11.51
N LEU A 305 17.87 1.39 10.77
CA LEU A 305 16.56 0.85 10.41
C LEU A 305 15.99 -0.05 11.50
N ASN A 306 16.81 -0.87 12.11
CA ASN A 306 16.44 -1.90 13.08
C ASN A 306 16.19 -1.33 14.50
N VAL A 307 15.38 -0.26 14.57
CA VAL A 307 14.94 0.30 15.88
C VAL A 307 13.84 -0.58 16.48
N VAL A 308 12.87 -0.97 15.63
CA VAL A 308 11.81 -1.92 16.00
C VAL A 308 11.69 -2.95 14.88
N ARG A 309 12.06 -4.19 15.15
CA ARG A 309 11.90 -5.31 14.23
C ARG A 309 10.57 -6.03 14.50
N LEU A 310 9.83 -6.26 13.39
CA LEU A 310 8.59 -7.02 13.39
C LEU A 310 8.71 -8.15 12.37
N ASP A 311 8.70 -9.38 12.86
CA ASP A 311 8.76 -10.57 12.02
C ASP A 311 7.33 -11.03 11.70
N LEU A 312 7.01 -11.12 10.40
CA LEU A 312 5.72 -11.59 9.91
C LEU A 312 5.80 -13.12 9.74
N PRO A 313 4.99 -13.88 10.46
CA PRO A 313 5.00 -15.34 10.32
C PRO A 313 4.49 -15.74 8.93
N PRO A 314 5.11 -16.73 8.28
CA PRO A 314 4.59 -17.29 7.03
C PRO A 314 3.25 -17.98 7.26
N LEU A 315 2.44 -18.10 6.21
CA LEU A 315 1.06 -18.57 6.30
C LEU A 315 0.95 -19.99 6.90
N ARG A 316 1.90 -20.88 6.60
CA ARG A 316 1.99 -22.23 7.17
C ARG A 316 2.18 -22.29 8.70
N GLU A 317 2.66 -21.21 9.33
CA GLU A 317 2.83 -21.09 10.77
C GLU A 317 1.63 -20.36 11.45
N ARG A 318 0.60 -20.04 10.67
CA ARG A 318 -0.59 -19.32 11.10
C ARG A 318 -1.78 -20.28 11.15
N GLU A 319 -1.75 -21.19 12.13
CA GLU A 319 -2.76 -22.23 12.30
C GLU A 319 -4.19 -21.68 12.36
N GLY A 320 -5.08 -22.21 11.53
CA GLY A 320 -6.48 -21.77 11.38
C GLY A 320 -6.70 -20.50 10.57
N ASP A 321 -5.65 -19.73 10.25
CA ASP A 321 -5.79 -18.50 9.49
C ASP A 321 -6.00 -18.76 7.99
N ILE A 322 -5.56 -19.91 7.47
CA ILE A 322 -5.76 -20.29 6.06
C ILE A 322 -7.24 -20.35 5.73
N THR A 323 -8.00 -21.12 6.47
CA THR A 323 -9.46 -21.23 6.30
C THR A 323 -10.16 -19.88 6.46
N LEU A 324 -9.77 -19.09 7.48
CA LEU A 324 -10.34 -17.76 7.73
C LEU A 324 -10.11 -16.78 6.57
N LEU A 325 -8.88 -16.73 6.07
CA LEU A 325 -8.51 -15.90 4.91
C LEU A 325 -9.21 -16.35 3.64
N ALA A 326 -9.23 -17.67 3.38
CA ALA A 326 -9.90 -18.21 2.20
C ALA A 326 -11.40 -17.89 2.18
N GLN A 327 -12.11 -18.06 3.29
CA GLN A 327 -13.53 -17.68 3.43
C GLN A 327 -13.76 -16.19 3.13
N ARG A 328 -12.88 -15.33 3.64
CA ARG A 328 -12.96 -13.89 3.39
C ARG A 328 -12.73 -13.57 1.90
N PHE A 329 -11.75 -14.21 1.26
CA PHE A 329 -11.49 -14.01 -0.17
C PHE A 329 -12.63 -14.54 -1.05
N PHE A 330 -13.19 -15.70 -0.75
CA PHE A 330 -14.39 -16.18 -1.44
C PHE A 330 -15.53 -15.16 -1.37
N ALA A 331 -15.83 -14.66 -0.18
CA ALA A 331 -16.89 -13.64 0.00
C ALA A 331 -16.57 -12.34 -0.76
N GLN A 332 -15.33 -11.87 -0.71
CA GLN A 332 -14.88 -10.63 -1.36
C GLN A 332 -14.99 -10.74 -2.89
N PHE A 333 -14.43 -11.80 -3.49
CA PHE A 333 -14.44 -11.95 -4.95
C PHE A 333 -15.85 -12.22 -5.49
N SER A 334 -16.67 -13.01 -4.78
CA SER A 334 -18.06 -13.22 -5.17
C SER A 334 -18.86 -11.92 -5.14
N ALA A 335 -18.67 -11.09 -4.12
CA ALA A 335 -19.30 -9.77 -4.06
C ALA A 335 -18.86 -8.84 -5.21
N THR A 336 -17.58 -8.92 -5.64
CA THR A 336 -17.07 -8.14 -6.77
C THR A 336 -17.71 -8.56 -8.11
N LEU A 337 -18.04 -9.86 -8.24
CA LEU A 337 -18.68 -10.42 -9.44
C LEU A 337 -20.21 -10.41 -9.36
N ASP A 338 -20.79 -9.85 -8.28
CA ASP A 338 -22.22 -9.86 -8.00
C ASP A 338 -22.82 -11.28 -7.99
N THR A 339 -22.09 -12.26 -7.45
CA THR A 339 -22.46 -13.66 -7.34
C THR A 339 -22.51 -14.09 -5.87
N ALA A 340 -23.21 -15.19 -5.58
CA ALA A 340 -23.15 -15.82 -4.26
C ALA A 340 -21.81 -16.55 -4.08
N PRO A 341 -21.23 -16.60 -2.87
CA PRO A 341 -20.05 -17.41 -2.59
C PRO A 341 -20.31 -18.89 -2.91
N PRO A 342 -19.36 -19.58 -3.59
CA PRO A 342 -19.54 -20.97 -3.99
C PRO A 342 -19.56 -21.91 -2.78
N MET A 343 -20.22 -23.04 -2.93
CA MET A 343 -20.16 -24.13 -1.95
C MET A 343 -18.83 -24.87 -2.09
N VAL A 344 -17.98 -24.75 -1.09
CA VAL A 344 -16.63 -25.40 -1.10
C VAL A 344 -16.72 -26.75 -0.41
N SER A 345 -16.28 -27.83 -1.07
CA SER A 345 -16.31 -29.18 -0.53
C SER A 345 -15.32 -29.35 0.65
N PRO A 346 -15.61 -30.23 1.63
CA PRO A 346 -14.71 -30.45 2.79
C PRO A 346 -13.28 -30.85 2.38
N ASP A 347 -13.13 -31.62 1.32
CA ASP A 347 -11.83 -32.07 0.83
C ASP A 347 -10.97 -30.90 0.31
N VAL A 348 -11.59 -29.85 -0.22
CA VAL A 348 -10.90 -28.62 -0.65
C VAL A 348 -10.34 -27.88 0.57
N TRP A 349 -11.13 -27.75 1.64
CA TRP A 349 -10.66 -27.10 2.88
C TRP A 349 -9.44 -27.82 3.45
N GLN A 350 -9.48 -29.15 3.48
CA GLN A 350 -8.35 -29.96 3.94
C GLN A 350 -7.11 -29.76 3.04
N ALA A 351 -7.27 -29.77 1.73
CA ALA A 351 -6.17 -29.55 0.79
C ALA A 351 -5.54 -28.16 0.92
N LEU A 352 -6.37 -27.12 1.19
CA LEU A 352 -5.88 -25.77 1.43
C LEU A 352 -5.08 -25.68 2.75
N GLU A 353 -5.51 -26.36 3.81
CA GLU A 353 -4.81 -26.38 5.11
C GLU A 353 -3.49 -27.17 5.03
N ASP A 354 -3.44 -28.26 4.27
CA ASP A 354 -2.27 -29.15 4.17
C ASP A 354 -1.15 -28.56 3.26
N TYR A 355 -1.48 -27.56 2.43
CA TYR A 355 -0.51 -26.98 1.51
C TYR A 355 0.41 -25.95 2.20
N GLN A 356 1.69 -25.93 1.80
CA GLN A 356 2.73 -25.12 2.45
C GLN A 356 2.71 -23.62 2.11
N TRP A 357 1.97 -23.20 1.11
CA TRP A 357 1.82 -21.80 0.68
C TRP A 357 3.14 -21.06 0.53
N PRO A 358 4.05 -21.45 -0.37
CA PRO A 358 5.33 -20.77 -0.58
C PRO A 358 5.17 -19.31 -0.98
N GLY A 359 4.07 -18.92 -1.64
CA GLY A 359 3.72 -17.54 -1.94
C GLY A 359 2.81 -16.89 -0.90
N ASN A 360 2.61 -17.53 0.26
CA ASN A 360 1.85 -17.04 1.39
C ASN A 360 0.44 -16.54 1.05
N VAL A 361 0.00 -15.43 1.65
CA VAL A 361 -1.33 -14.86 1.46
C VAL A 361 -1.58 -14.41 0.01
N ARG A 362 -0.52 -13.98 -0.70
CA ARG A 362 -0.63 -13.59 -2.12
C ARG A 362 -1.00 -14.78 -3.00
N GLU A 363 -0.39 -15.92 -2.78
CA GLU A 363 -0.69 -17.16 -3.50
C GLU A 363 -2.10 -17.66 -3.17
N LEU A 364 -2.46 -17.73 -1.90
CA LEU A 364 -3.80 -18.11 -1.45
C LEU A 364 -4.88 -17.24 -2.12
N ARG A 365 -4.70 -15.92 -2.09
CA ARG A 365 -5.62 -14.98 -2.72
C ARG A 365 -5.80 -15.26 -4.22
N ASN A 366 -4.69 -15.43 -4.94
CA ASN A 366 -4.72 -15.70 -6.38
C ASN A 366 -5.43 -17.05 -6.70
N VAL A 367 -5.20 -18.07 -5.88
CA VAL A 367 -5.88 -19.37 -6.02
C VAL A 367 -7.38 -19.21 -5.83
N ILE A 368 -7.81 -18.54 -4.76
CA ILE A 368 -9.24 -18.32 -4.48
C ILE A 368 -9.89 -17.44 -5.57
N GLU A 369 -9.23 -16.37 -6.00
CA GLU A 369 -9.71 -15.53 -7.11
C GLU A 369 -9.96 -16.35 -8.37
N ARG A 370 -9.00 -17.21 -8.74
CA ARG A 370 -9.14 -18.12 -9.88
C ARG A 370 -10.32 -19.07 -9.71
N LEU A 371 -10.50 -19.65 -8.51
CA LEU A 371 -11.61 -20.56 -8.23
C LEU A 371 -12.97 -19.89 -8.39
N VAL A 372 -13.11 -18.64 -7.92
CA VAL A 372 -14.38 -17.88 -8.05
C VAL A 372 -14.63 -17.44 -9.49
N VAL A 373 -13.59 -17.00 -10.22
CA VAL A 373 -13.74 -16.55 -11.62
C VAL A 373 -14.08 -17.70 -12.57
N LEU A 374 -13.57 -18.91 -12.31
CA LEU A 374 -13.82 -20.09 -13.15
C LEU A 374 -15.00 -20.95 -12.68
N ASP A 375 -15.65 -20.60 -11.58
CA ASP A 375 -16.81 -21.31 -11.07
C ASP A 375 -18.05 -21.01 -11.91
N GLU A 376 -18.57 -22.04 -12.60
CA GLU A 376 -19.80 -21.96 -13.39
C GLU A 376 -21.00 -22.61 -12.65
N GLU A 377 -20.74 -23.46 -11.66
CA GLU A 377 -21.73 -24.31 -11.02
C GLU A 377 -22.10 -23.87 -9.59
N GLY A 378 -21.44 -22.84 -9.04
CA GLY A 378 -21.58 -22.41 -7.64
C GLY A 378 -20.99 -23.42 -6.66
N ARG A 379 -20.05 -24.26 -7.11
CA ARG A 379 -19.46 -25.33 -6.31
C ARG A 379 -17.99 -25.58 -6.65
N VAL A 380 -17.14 -25.48 -5.63
CA VAL A 380 -15.69 -25.77 -5.75
C VAL A 380 -15.39 -27.18 -5.22
N THR A 381 -14.70 -27.97 -6.05
CA THR A 381 -14.26 -29.35 -5.78
C THR A 381 -12.74 -29.48 -5.85
N LEU A 382 -12.19 -30.63 -5.46
CA LEU A 382 -10.75 -30.89 -5.58
C LEU A 382 -10.23 -30.79 -7.02
N ALA A 383 -11.08 -31.08 -8.02
CA ALA A 383 -10.69 -31.01 -9.43
C ALA A 383 -10.36 -29.56 -9.88
N ASP A 384 -10.93 -28.56 -9.22
CA ASP A 384 -10.78 -27.15 -9.56
C ASP A 384 -9.49 -26.54 -8.97
N LEU A 385 -8.91 -27.23 -7.96
CA LEU A 385 -7.65 -26.81 -7.37
C LEU A 385 -6.46 -27.05 -8.32
N PRO A 386 -5.42 -26.20 -8.27
CA PRO A 386 -4.15 -26.45 -8.93
C PRO A 386 -3.53 -27.80 -8.54
N ASP A 387 -2.86 -28.47 -9.47
CA ASP A 387 -2.23 -29.80 -9.24
C ASP A 387 -1.28 -29.81 -8.03
N ALA A 388 -0.55 -28.70 -7.81
CA ALA A 388 0.36 -28.57 -6.69
C ALA A 388 -0.33 -28.63 -5.31
N ILE A 389 -1.60 -28.20 -5.23
CA ILE A 389 -2.40 -28.20 -4.00
C ILE A 389 -3.14 -29.55 -3.87
N ARG A 390 -3.62 -30.11 -4.98
CA ARG A 390 -4.32 -31.41 -4.98
C ARG A 390 -3.45 -32.58 -4.51
N SER A 391 -2.15 -32.53 -4.81
CA SER A 391 -1.21 -33.62 -4.51
C SER A 391 0.06 -33.07 -3.85
N PRO A 392 0.03 -32.70 -2.57
CA PRO A 392 1.17 -32.10 -1.87
C PRO A 392 2.44 -33.01 -1.81
N GLY A 393 2.32 -34.28 -2.24
CA GLY A 393 3.44 -35.22 -2.29
C GLY A 393 4.16 -35.33 -3.64
N THR A 394 3.70 -34.66 -4.71
CA THR A 394 4.28 -34.78 -6.07
C THR A 394 4.95 -33.48 -6.54
N SER A 395 5.23 -32.56 -5.64
CA SER A 395 5.92 -31.32 -5.98
C SER A 395 7.33 -31.61 -6.49
N LEU A 396 7.61 -31.23 -7.73
CA LEU A 396 8.96 -31.18 -8.33
C LEU A 396 9.92 -30.24 -7.57
N ALA A 397 9.46 -29.62 -6.47
CA ALA A 397 10.26 -28.74 -5.59
C ALA A 397 11.37 -29.49 -4.84
N ASN A 398 11.38 -30.83 -4.81
CA ASN A 398 12.49 -31.62 -4.27
C ASN A 398 13.69 -31.76 -5.22
N VAL A 399 13.67 -31.15 -6.39
CA VAL A 399 14.83 -31.13 -7.31
C VAL A 399 15.84 -30.01 -6.93
N GLY A 400 15.51 -29.14 -5.96
CA GLY A 400 16.27 -27.93 -5.65
C GLY A 400 17.16 -27.95 -4.39
N THR A 401 17.18 -29.04 -3.61
CA THR A 401 18.11 -29.15 -2.46
C THR A 401 19.26 -30.10 -2.77
N ALA A 402 20.00 -29.81 -3.84
CA ALA A 402 21.36 -30.36 -3.93
C ALA A 402 22.19 -29.68 -2.81
N PRO A 403 22.87 -30.45 -1.95
CA PRO A 403 23.70 -29.85 -0.91
C PRO A 403 24.73 -28.92 -1.56
N ALA A 404 24.97 -27.76 -0.95
CA ALA A 404 25.85 -26.71 -1.44
C ALA A 404 27.34 -27.13 -1.65
N THR A 405 27.62 -28.42 -1.40
CA THR A 405 28.93 -29.07 -1.58
C THR A 405 29.13 -29.67 -2.98
N LEU A 406 28.08 -29.73 -3.82
CA LEU A 406 28.20 -30.30 -5.17
C LEU A 406 28.59 -29.24 -6.19
N THR A 407 29.51 -29.59 -7.09
CA THR A 407 29.76 -28.78 -8.29
C THR A 407 28.51 -28.74 -9.17
N TYR A 408 28.36 -27.73 -10.02
CA TYR A 408 27.24 -27.60 -10.96
C TYR A 408 27.01 -28.87 -11.80
N GLU A 409 28.08 -29.51 -12.25
CA GLU A 409 28.01 -30.79 -13.01
C GLU A 409 27.50 -31.95 -12.14
N GLY A 410 27.91 -32.01 -10.86
CA GLY A 410 27.43 -33.02 -9.92
C GLY A 410 25.93 -32.83 -9.62
N ALA A 411 25.50 -31.61 -9.31
CA ALA A 411 24.10 -31.27 -9.07
C ALA A 411 23.21 -31.53 -10.29
N ARG A 412 23.68 -31.20 -11.50
CA ARG A 412 22.99 -31.50 -12.75
C ARG A 412 22.86 -33.00 -12.97
N GLY A 413 23.92 -33.79 -12.69
CA GLY A 413 23.91 -35.25 -12.80
C GLY A 413 22.90 -35.90 -11.86
N GLU A 414 22.86 -35.47 -10.59
CA GLU A 414 21.89 -35.98 -9.61
C GLU A 414 20.44 -35.60 -9.98
N ALA A 415 20.18 -34.38 -10.39
CA ALA A 415 18.87 -33.95 -10.82
C ALA A 415 18.38 -34.73 -12.05
N GLN A 416 19.27 -34.97 -12.99
CA GLN A 416 18.98 -35.76 -14.20
C GLN A 416 18.70 -37.26 -13.88
N GLN A 417 19.42 -37.79 -12.90
CA GLN A 417 19.22 -39.16 -12.41
C GLN A 417 17.89 -39.28 -11.66
N ALA A 418 17.57 -38.36 -10.75
CA ALA A 418 16.31 -38.31 -10.01
C ALA A 418 15.10 -38.18 -10.95
N PHE A 419 15.18 -37.31 -11.95
CA PHE A 419 14.15 -37.17 -12.98
C PHE A 419 13.97 -38.46 -13.75
N LYS A 420 15.06 -39.12 -14.18
CA LYS A 420 15.04 -40.37 -14.94
C LYS A 420 14.37 -41.47 -14.13
N VAL A 421 14.66 -41.59 -12.83
CA VAL A 421 14.04 -42.57 -11.93
C VAL A 421 12.53 -42.34 -11.82
N ALA A 422 12.11 -41.13 -11.51
CA ALA A 422 10.71 -40.75 -11.33
C ALA A 422 9.92 -40.99 -12.65
N TYR A 423 10.47 -40.54 -13.79
CA TYR A 423 9.85 -40.69 -15.10
C TYR A 423 9.64 -42.15 -15.47
N LEU A 424 10.67 -43.01 -15.29
CA LEU A 424 10.58 -44.42 -15.61
C LEU A 424 9.60 -45.19 -14.73
N LYS A 425 9.53 -44.83 -13.45
CA LYS A 425 8.57 -45.40 -12.50
C LYS A 425 7.14 -45.09 -12.92
N HIS A 426 6.84 -43.80 -13.17
CA HIS A 426 5.51 -43.38 -13.63
C HIS A 426 5.12 -43.99 -14.99
N LEU A 427 6.10 -44.06 -15.93
CA LEU A 427 5.89 -44.60 -17.24
C LEU A 427 5.51 -46.11 -17.19
N LEU A 428 6.12 -46.89 -16.29
CA LEU A 428 5.82 -48.29 -16.08
C LEU A 428 4.48 -48.50 -15.38
N GLU A 429 4.18 -47.67 -14.36
CA GLU A 429 2.90 -47.71 -13.66
C GLU A 429 1.73 -47.41 -14.61
N ALA A 430 1.85 -46.34 -15.42
CA ALA A 430 0.83 -45.95 -16.41
C ALA A 430 0.60 -46.96 -17.52
N ASN A 431 1.56 -47.89 -17.76
CA ASN A 431 1.45 -48.92 -18.78
C ASN A 431 1.42 -50.35 -18.20
N GLU A 432 0.98 -50.48 -16.92
CA GLU A 432 0.80 -51.78 -16.24
C GLU A 432 2.03 -52.71 -16.30
N GLY A 433 3.23 -52.12 -16.32
CA GLY A 433 4.50 -52.86 -16.44
C GLY A 433 4.85 -53.33 -17.85
N ASN A 434 4.05 -53.02 -18.88
CA ASN A 434 4.31 -53.42 -20.26
C ASN A 434 5.42 -52.57 -20.91
N ILE A 435 6.65 -53.11 -20.90
CA ILE A 435 7.85 -52.43 -21.40
C ILE A 435 7.77 -52.04 -22.87
N SER A 436 7.06 -52.85 -23.67
CA SER A 436 6.93 -52.57 -25.11
C SER A 436 6.00 -51.36 -25.38
N GLN A 437 4.95 -51.22 -24.59
CA GLN A 437 4.01 -50.13 -24.69
C GLN A 437 4.63 -48.86 -24.06
N ALA A 438 5.29 -48.99 -22.92
CA ALA A 438 6.05 -47.90 -22.26
C ALA A 438 7.14 -47.30 -23.19
N ALA A 439 7.89 -48.14 -23.91
CA ALA A 439 8.90 -47.69 -24.87
C ALA A 439 8.26 -46.89 -26.04
N ARG A 440 7.08 -47.29 -26.49
CA ARG A 440 6.35 -46.59 -27.56
C ARG A 440 5.84 -45.25 -27.10
N VAL A 441 5.29 -45.19 -25.90
CA VAL A 441 4.81 -43.93 -25.28
C VAL A 441 5.97 -42.95 -25.02
N ALA A 442 7.12 -43.49 -24.57
CA ALA A 442 8.32 -42.66 -24.32
C ALA A 442 9.06 -42.25 -25.63
N GLY A 443 8.64 -42.72 -26.79
CA GLY A 443 9.30 -42.42 -28.06
C GLY A 443 10.71 -43.00 -28.19
N VAL A 444 11.03 -44.08 -27.42
CA VAL A 444 12.36 -44.70 -27.43
C VAL A 444 12.31 -46.17 -27.83
N SER A 445 13.46 -46.75 -28.26
CA SER A 445 13.51 -48.15 -28.56
C SER A 445 13.37 -49.00 -27.27
N ARG A 446 12.75 -50.18 -27.37
CA ARG A 446 12.63 -51.14 -26.26
C ARG A 446 13.99 -51.47 -25.65
N ARG A 447 15.06 -51.51 -26.45
CA ARG A 447 16.43 -51.74 -26.01
C ARG A 447 16.96 -50.57 -25.17
N THR A 448 16.61 -49.33 -25.53
CA THR A 448 16.97 -48.13 -24.77
C THR A 448 16.27 -48.09 -23.42
N LEU A 449 14.96 -48.44 -23.38
CA LEU A 449 14.21 -48.50 -22.13
C LEU A 449 14.75 -49.60 -21.19
N HIS A 450 15.06 -50.77 -21.71
CA HIS A 450 15.71 -51.84 -20.92
C HIS A 450 17.06 -51.41 -20.34
N ARG A 451 17.88 -50.71 -21.12
CA ARG A 451 19.15 -50.17 -20.61
C ARG A 451 18.94 -49.19 -19.48
N TRP A 452 18.00 -48.25 -19.62
CA TRP A 452 17.68 -47.28 -18.54
C TRP A 452 17.19 -47.99 -17.29
N LEU A 453 16.37 -49.00 -17.38
CA LEU A 453 15.90 -49.80 -16.25
C LEU A 453 17.03 -50.63 -15.58
N ALA A 454 17.99 -51.11 -16.37
CA ALA A 454 19.15 -51.84 -15.86
C ALA A 454 20.10 -50.91 -15.08
N GLU A 455 20.26 -49.66 -15.52
CA GLU A 455 21.06 -48.62 -14.85
C GLU A 455 20.46 -48.20 -13.49
N LEU A 456 19.17 -48.49 -13.23
CA LEU A 456 18.47 -48.14 -11.99
C LEU A 456 18.42 -49.29 -10.96
N ARG A 457 18.88 -50.50 -11.32
CA ARG A 457 19.00 -51.61 -10.34
C ARG A 457 20.22 -51.33 -9.44
N PRO A 458 20.06 -51.31 -8.12
CA PRO A 458 21.21 -51.18 -7.23
C PRO A 458 22.17 -52.34 -7.50
N THR A 459 23.43 -52.04 -7.72
CA THR A 459 24.57 -52.98 -7.70
C THR A 459 24.77 -53.47 -6.29
N GLY A 460 24.04 -54.48 -5.90
CA GLY A 460 24.16 -55.11 -4.57
C GLY A 460 23.57 -56.50 -4.63
N GLU A 461 24.43 -57.48 -4.99
CA GLU A 461 24.53 -58.87 -4.50
C GLU A 461 25.35 -59.69 -5.50
N GLY A 462 26.65 -59.52 -5.41
CA GLY A 462 27.61 -60.49 -5.93
C GLY A 462 27.80 -61.55 -4.86
N GLY A 463 26.99 -62.61 -4.90
CA GLY A 463 27.10 -63.73 -4.03
C GLY A 463 28.37 -64.54 -4.26
N SER A 464 28.99 -64.92 -3.21
CA SER A 464 29.91 -66.00 -3.08
C SER A 464 29.25 -67.33 -3.43
N SER A 465 29.83 -68.07 -4.38
CA SER A 465 30.12 -69.49 -4.31
C SER A 465 30.98 -69.88 -5.49
#